data_238e473388c192f03d1705bb678c028b
#
_entry.id   238e473388c192f03d1705bb678c028b
#
_cell.length_a   1.000
_cell.length_b   1.000
_cell.length_c   1.000
_cell.angle_alpha   90.00
_cell.angle_beta   90.00
_cell.angle_gamma   90.00
#
_symmetry.space_group_name_H-M   'P 1'
#
loop_
_entity.id
_entity.type
_entity.pdbx_description
1 polymer ?
#
loop_
_entity_poly.entity_id
_entity_poly.type
_entity_poly.pdbx_seq_one_letter_code
_entity_poly.pdbx_strand_id
1 'polypeptide(L)'
;WGTVDRLSHHNWRSMVEVNLMGPIHVIQNFIPPMISAGSGGRLVNVSSAAGLVALPWHAAYSASKFGLRGLSEVLRFDLARHRIGVSLVVPGAVDTPLVQTVHIAGVDRDDPGVQRWVRRFSGHAVTPDKAAEKILAGVARNRFLIYTSRDIQALYAFKRFGWLPYSVTMKQVNVLFTRALLPRGRK
;
A
#
# COMPACT_ATOMS: atom_id res chain seq x y z
N TRP A 1 0.43 12.20 -2.06
CA TRP A 1 1.87 11.96 -1.92
C TRP A 1 2.60 13.29 -1.72
N GLY A 2 3.86 13.25 -1.26
CA GLY A 2 4.69 14.43 -1.12
C GLY A 2 5.86 14.21 -0.18
N THR A 3 6.80 15.17 -0.21
CA THR A 3 7.88 15.24 0.77
C THR A 3 7.34 15.72 2.12
N VAL A 4 8.03 15.43 3.22
CA VAL A 4 7.55 15.71 4.57
C VAL A 4 7.31 17.21 4.82
N ASP A 5 8.08 18.07 4.18
CA ASP A 5 7.96 19.53 4.25
C ASP A 5 6.75 20.11 3.49
N ARG A 6 6.16 19.32 2.59
CA ARG A 6 5.00 19.70 1.76
C ARG A 6 3.69 19.06 2.19
N LEU A 7 3.76 18.00 3.00
CA LEU A 7 2.57 17.35 3.53
C LEU A 7 2.00 18.15 4.70
N SER A 8 0.77 18.65 4.53
CA SER A 8 0.04 19.31 5.60
C SER A 8 -0.42 18.32 6.68
N HIS A 9 -0.72 18.82 7.89
CA HIS A 9 -1.32 18.00 8.94
C HIS A 9 -2.62 17.32 8.48
N HIS A 10 -3.41 17.98 7.64
CA HIS A 10 -4.63 17.41 7.05
C HIS A 10 -4.31 16.18 6.19
N ASN A 11 -3.25 16.22 5.37
CA ASN A 11 -2.83 15.05 4.57
C ASN A 11 -2.49 13.85 5.45
N TRP A 12 -1.75 14.07 6.54
CA TRP A 12 -1.42 13.02 7.50
C TRP A 12 -2.66 12.43 8.16
N ARG A 13 -3.53 13.29 8.71
CA ARG A 13 -4.77 12.87 9.37
C ARG A 13 -5.66 12.08 8.41
N SER A 14 -5.92 12.59 7.20
CA SER A 14 -6.77 11.92 6.22
C SER A 14 -6.24 10.54 5.85
N MET A 15 -4.91 10.37 5.68
CA MET A 15 -4.32 9.07 5.37
C MET A 15 -4.52 8.07 6.53
N VAL A 16 -4.37 8.51 7.77
CA VAL A 16 -4.58 7.66 8.95
C VAL A 16 -6.06 7.32 9.11
N GLU A 17 -6.94 8.32 9.07
CA GLU A 17 -8.38 8.12 9.24
C GLU A 17 -8.96 7.16 8.19
N VAL A 18 -8.67 7.40 6.92
CA VAL A 18 -9.25 6.58 5.84
C VAL A 18 -8.60 5.19 5.76
N ASN A 19 -7.26 5.13 5.76
CA ASN A 19 -6.56 3.89 5.43
C ASN A 19 -6.26 2.98 6.63
N LEU A 20 -6.34 3.49 7.86
CA LEU A 20 -6.09 2.72 9.08
C LEU A 20 -7.32 2.68 9.97
N MET A 21 -7.86 3.84 10.38
CA MET A 21 -9.02 3.87 11.28
C MET A 21 -10.28 3.31 10.60
N GLY A 22 -10.50 3.59 9.31
CA GLY A 22 -11.61 3.00 8.55
C GLY A 22 -11.64 1.47 8.64
N PRO A 23 -10.58 0.76 8.25
CA PRO A 23 -10.48 -0.70 8.48
C PRO A 23 -10.65 -1.12 9.94
N ILE A 24 -10.11 -0.37 10.91
CA ILE A 24 -10.30 -0.68 12.34
C ILE A 24 -11.78 -0.64 12.71
N HIS A 25 -12.52 0.38 12.27
CA HIS A 25 -13.96 0.48 12.53
C HIS A 25 -14.73 -0.71 11.93
N VAL A 26 -14.38 -1.14 10.71
CA VAL A 26 -14.96 -2.36 10.12
C VAL A 26 -14.64 -3.59 10.97
N ILE A 27 -13.39 -3.76 11.38
CA ILE A 27 -12.96 -4.89 12.22
C ILE A 27 -13.72 -4.90 13.55
N GLN A 28 -13.83 -3.75 14.23
CA GLN A 28 -14.54 -3.62 15.50
C GLN A 28 -16.03 -3.97 15.41
N ASN A 29 -16.67 -3.71 14.28
CA ASN A 29 -18.09 -3.96 14.10
C ASN A 29 -18.39 -5.37 13.57
N PHE A 30 -17.51 -5.98 12.78
CA PHE A 30 -17.78 -7.26 12.13
C PHE A 30 -17.11 -8.47 12.81
N ILE A 31 -15.94 -8.30 13.40
CA ILE A 31 -15.22 -9.44 13.99
C ILE A 31 -15.91 -9.99 15.25
N PRO A 32 -16.41 -9.17 16.20
CA PRO A 32 -17.10 -9.72 17.37
C PRO A 32 -18.33 -10.58 17.02
N PRO A 33 -19.25 -10.17 16.13
CA PRO A 33 -20.34 -11.04 15.67
C PRO A 33 -19.86 -12.33 14.99
N MET A 34 -18.77 -12.26 14.18
CA MET A 34 -18.21 -13.46 13.55
C MET A 34 -17.66 -14.46 14.57
N ILE A 35 -17.04 -13.97 15.65
CA ILE A 35 -16.56 -14.78 16.76
C ILE A 35 -17.75 -15.43 17.46
N SER A 36 -18.81 -14.66 17.79
CA SER A 36 -20.00 -15.14 18.48
C SER A 36 -20.77 -16.20 17.65
N ALA A 37 -20.82 -16.03 16.34
CA ALA A 37 -21.46 -16.98 15.43
C ALA A 37 -20.72 -18.34 15.36
N GLY A 38 -19.42 -18.38 15.67
CA GLY A 38 -18.63 -19.61 15.73
C GLY A 38 -18.43 -20.35 14.40
N SER A 39 -18.90 -19.78 13.28
CA SER A 39 -18.83 -20.40 11.95
C SER A 39 -17.47 -20.24 11.26
N GLY A 40 -16.56 -19.50 11.88
CA GLY A 40 -15.30 -19.10 11.26
C GLY A 40 -15.48 -17.99 10.21
N GLY A 41 -14.53 -17.83 9.31
CA GLY A 41 -14.64 -16.83 8.24
C GLY A 41 -13.29 -16.32 7.73
N ARG A 42 -13.35 -15.19 7.03
CA ARG A 42 -12.15 -14.53 6.45
C ARG A 42 -12.19 -13.03 6.68
N LEU A 43 -11.09 -12.49 7.20
CA LEU A 43 -10.79 -11.06 7.22
C LEU A 43 -9.75 -10.77 6.13
N VAL A 44 -10.11 -9.90 5.19
CA VAL A 44 -9.21 -9.52 4.09
C VAL A 44 -8.95 -8.02 4.16
N ASN A 45 -7.75 -7.64 4.58
CA ASN A 45 -7.32 -6.24 4.62
C ASN A 45 -6.52 -5.90 3.37
N VAL A 46 -6.83 -4.75 2.75
CA VAL A 46 -6.13 -4.27 1.55
C VAL A 46 -5.11 -3.19 1.95
N SER A 47 -3.85 -3.59 2.01
CA SER A 47 -2.71 -2.69 2.21
C SER A 47 -2.18 -2.15 0.88
N SER A 48 -0.89 -2.17 0.68
CA SER A 48 -0.16 -1.71 -0.51
C SER A 48 1.28 -2.21 -0.47
N ALA A 49 1.98 -2.16 -1.60
CA ALA A 49 3.45 -2.24 -1.64
C ALA A 49 4.09 -1.24 -0.66
N ALA A 50 3.51 -0.04 -0.51
CA ALA A 50 3.94 0.99 0.44
C ALA A 50 3.71 0.61 1.92
N GLY A 51 3.02 -0.48 2.22
CA GLY A 51 2.91 -1.10 3.55
C GLY A 51 3.98 -2.17 3.82
N LEU A 52 4.82 -2.49 2.84
CA LEU A 52 5.94 -3.43 2.98
C LEU A 52 7.28 -2.76 2.74
N VAL A 53 7.35 -1.86 1.76
CA VAL A 53 8.57 -1.17 1.36
C VAL A 53 8.41 0.34 1.58
N ALA A 54 9.49 1.00 2.00
CA ALA A 54 9.48 2.45 2.27
C ALA A 54 9.70 3.20 0.95
N LEU A 55 8.60 3.47 0.24
CA LEU A 55 8.66 4.25 -0.99
C LEU A 55 8.87 5.75 -0.65
N PRO A 56 9.86 6.42 -1.27
CA PRO A 56 10.01 7.86 -1.15
C PRO A 56 8.72 8.60 -1.50
N TRP A 57 8.50 9.76 -0.90
CA TRP A 57 7.32 10.63 -1.11
C TRP A 57 5.98 10.06 -0.59
N HIS A 58 5.99 8.90 0.05
CA HIS A 58 4.78 8.22 0.52
C HIS A 58 4.66 8.18 2.05
N ALA A 59 5.30 9.11 2.79
CA ALA A 59 5.42 8.99 4.24
C ALA A 59 4.07 8.79 4.96
N ALA A 60 3.09 9.67 4.76
CA ALA A 60 1.78 9.57 5.41
C ALA A 60 1.01 8.31 4.96
N TYR A 61 1.05 8.01 3.66
CA TYR A 61 0.42 6.81 3.10
C TYR A 61 1.08 5.54 3.63
N SER A 62 2.41 5.47 3.60
CA SER A 62 3.15 4.32 4.14
C SER A 62 2.88 4.12 5.62
N ALA A 63 2.86 5.18 6.45
CA ALA A 63 2.53 5.07 7.86
C ALA A 63 1.19 4.37 8.09
N SER A 64 0.13 4.77 7.35
CA SER A 64 -1.18 4.15 7.45
C SER A 64 -1.19 2.68 6.98
N LYS A 65 -0.50 2.36 5.89
CA LYS A 65 -0.47 1.00 5.32
C LYS A 65 0.45 0.04 6.09
N PHE A 66 1.53 0.52 6.71
CA PHE A 66 2.31 -0.25 7.68
C PHE A 66 1.53 -0.49 8.97
N GLY A 67 0.76 0.50 9.46
CA GLY A 67 -0.15 0.32 10.59
C GLY A 67 -1.17 -0.79 10.34
N LEU A 68 -1.82 -0.78 9.17
CA LEU A 68 -2.77 -1.84 8.77
C LEU A 68 -2.09 -3.21 8.65
N ARG A 69 -0.84 -3.26 8.21
CA ARG A 69 -0.05 -4.49 8.20
C ARG A 69 0.18 -5.01 9.62
N GLY A 70 0.70 -4.15 10.53
CA GLY A 70 0.95 -4.55 11.92
C GLY A 70 -0.30 -5.09 12.60
N LEU A 71 -1.44 -4.39 12.45
CA LEU A 71 -2.75 -4.86 12.91
C LEU A 71 -3.09 -6.25 12.35
N SER A 72 -2.93 -6.45 11.03
CA SER A 72 -3.24 -7.73 10.39
C SER A 72 -2.31 -8.86 10.84
N GLU A 73 -1.03 -8.56 11.09
CA GLU A 73 -0.06 -9.53 11.62
C GLU A 73 -0.44 -10.04 13.02
N VAL A 74 -0.98 -9.18 13.88
CA VAL A 74 -1.48 -9.58 15.21
C VAL A 74 -2.77 -10.37 15.07
N LEU A 75 -3.75 -9.84 14.37
CA LEU A 75 -5.08 -10.44 14.24
C LEU A 75 -5.05 -11.85 13.63
N ARG A 76 -4.07 -12.19 12.77
CA ARG A 76 -3.96 -13.56 12.24
C ARG A 76 -3.71 -14.60 13.34
N PHE A 77 -3.09 -14.23 14.44
CA PHE A 77 -2.87 -15.12 15.59
C PHE A 77 -4.06 -15.10 16.54
N ASP A 78 -4.57 -13.90 16.87
CA ASP A 78 -5.69 -13.74 17.80
C ASP A 78 -6.96 -14.44 17.30
N LEU A 79 -7.23 -14.38 16.00
CA LEU A 79 -8.43 -14.90 15.37
C LEU A 79 -8.32 -16.39 14.96
N ALA A 80 -7.13 -16.99 15.03
CA ALA A 80 -6.91 -18.38 14.63
C ALA A 80 -7.78 -19.36 15.44
N ARG A 81 -7.89 -19.16 16.76
CA ARG A 81 -8.74 -19.99 17.65
C ARG A 81 -10.23 -19.94 17.29
N HIS A 82 -10.67 -18.89 16.60
CA HIS A 82 -12.04 -18.71 16.13
C HIS A 82 -12.26 -19.17 14.70
N ARG A 83 -11.27 -19.82 14.09
CA ARG A 83 -11.28 -20.27 12.68
C ARG A 83 -11.51 -19.13 11.68
N ILE A 84 -11.13 -17.89 12.06
CA ILE A 84 -11.18 -16.73 11.18
C ILE A 84 -9.78 -16.52 10.60
N GLY A 85 -9.64 -16.80 9.31
CA GLY A 85 -8.38 -16.56 8.58
C GLY A 85 -8.20 -15.08 8.26
N VAL A 86 -6.94 -14.59 8.33
CA VAL A 86 -6.62 -13.21 8.02
C VAL A 86 -5.69 -13.17 6.81
N SER A 87 -6.04 -12.35 5.81
CA SER A 87 -5.23 -12.10 4.64
C SER A 87 -4.92 -10.61 4.52
N LEU A 88 -3.68 -10.28 4.20
CA LEU A 88 -3.23 -8.93 3.87
C LEU A 88 -2.89 -8.87 2.37
N VAL A 89 -3.72 -8.20 1.61
CA VAL A 89 -3.50 -7.96 0.19
C VAL A 89 -2.49 -6.82 0.03
N VAL A 90 -1.49 -7.03 -0.82
CA VAL A 90 -0.40 -6.09 -1.08
C VAL A 90 -0.36 -5.76 -2.57
N PRO A 91 -1.21 -4.84 -3.03
CA PRO A 91 -1.17 -4.39 -4.41
C PRO A 91 0.12 -3.61 -4.72
N GLY A 92 0.68 -3.88 -5.91
CA GLY A 92 1.58 -2.97 -6.59
C GLY A 92 0.79 -1.93 -7.38
N ALA A 93 1.29 -1.54 -8.56
CA ALA A 93 0.53 -0.72 -9.48
C ALA A 93 -0.63 -1.53 -10.07
N VAL A 94 -1.86 -1.02 -9.90
CA VAL A 94 -3.07 -1.54 -10.54
C VAL A 94 -3.66 -0.43 -11.39
N ASP A 95 -4.04 -0.76 -12.63
CA ASP A 95 -4.61 0.20 -13.57
C ASP A 95 -6.04 0.58 -13.16
N THR A 96 -6.12 1.65 -12.39
CA THR A 96 -7.36 2.19 -11.84
C THR A 96 -7.35 3.72 -11.92
N PRO A 97 -8.51 4.38 -11.88
CA PRO A 97 -8.59 5.84 -11.83
C PRO A 97 -7.80 6.48 -10.68
N LEU A 98 -7.49 5.73 -9.62
CA LEU A 98 -6.70 6.23 -8.48
C LEU A 98 -5.35 6.82 -8.92
N VAL A 99 -4.66 6.19 -9.87
CA VAL A 99 -3.36 6.69 -10.37
C VAL A 99 -3.50 8.06 -11.03
N GLN A 100 -4.67 8.30 -11.65
CA GLN A 100 -4.98 9.57 -12.33
C GLN A 100 -5.45 10.65 -11.36
N THR A 101 -5.97 10.30 -10.19
CA THR A 101 -6.58 11.23 -9.22
C THR A 101 -5.71 11.51 -8.00
N VAL A 102 -4.58 10.80 -7.83
CA VAL A 102 -3.71 10.98 -6.67
C VAL A 102 -3.19 12.42 -6.58
N HIS A 103 -3.38 13.04 -5.42
CA HIS A 103 -2.82 14.36 -5.13
C HIS A 103 -1.35 14.24 -4.70
N ILE A 104 -0.48 15.02 -5.35
CA ILE A 104 0.94 15.11 -5.01
C ILE A 104 1.22 16.53 -4.51
N ALA A 105 1.49 16.66 -3.22
CA ALA A 105 1.64 17.96 -2.58
C ALA A 105 2.79 18.79 -3.20
N GLY A 106 2.45 20.01 -3.66
CA GLY A 106 3.40 20.93 -4.27
C GLY A 106 3.88 20.53 -5.68
N VAL A 107 3.15 19.65 -6.36
CA VAL A 107 3.44 19.26 -7.74
C VAL A 107 2.27 19.64 -8.65
N ASP A 108 2.56 20.35 -9.74
CA ASP A 108 1.59 20.60 -10.78
C ASP A 108 1.42 19.34 -11.64
N ARG A 109 0.23 18.79 -11.65
CA ARG A 109 -0.07 17.58 -12.44
C ARG A 109 -0.14 17.83 -13.94
N ASP A 110 -0.39 19.06 -14.35
CA ASP A 110 -0.47 19.44 -15.76
C ASP A 110 0.92 19.64 -16.37
N ASP A 111 1.97 19.64 -15.54
CA ASP A 111 3.35 19.63 -16.03
C ASP A 111 3.61 18.42 -16.93
N PRO A 112 4.08 18.64 -18.18
CA PRO A 112 4.33 17.55 -19.14
C PRO A 112 5.33 16.49 -18.64
N GLY A 113 6.28 16.86 -17.75
CA GLY A 113 7.24 15.95 -17.14
C GLY A 113 6.54 15.00 -16.15
N VAL A 114 5.67 15.56 -15.31
CA VAL A 114 4.85 14.79 -14.36
C VAL A 114 3.94 13.83 -15.10
N GLN A 115 3.26 14.29 -16.15
CA GLN A 115 2.38 13.43 -16.94
C GLN A 115 3.13 12.28 -17.64
N ARG A 116 4.33 12.55 -18.17
CA ARG A 116 5.19 11.48 -18.75
C ARG A 116 5.57 10.45 -17.70
N TRP A 117 5.90 10.90 -16.49
CA TRP A 117 6.23 10.01 -15.38
C TRP A 117 5.04 9.14 -14.97
N VAL A 118 3.85 9.74 -14.81
CA VAL A 118 2.60 9.02 -14.49
C VAL A 118 2.30 7.97 -15.55
N ARG A 119 2.36 8.31 -16.85
CA ARG A 119 2.16 7.35 -17.95
C ARG A 119 3.13 6.17 -17.88
N ARG A 120 4.41 6.45 -17.63
CA ARG A 120 5.43 5.39 -17.51
C ARG A 120 5.18 4.47 -16.33
N PHE A 121 4.74 5.02 -15.21
CA PHE A 121 4.38 4.24 -14.03
C PHE A 121 3.15 3.36 -14.28
N SER A 122 2.11 3.89 -14.92
CA SER A 122 0.88 3.17 -15.27
C SER A 122 1.13 2.04 -16.29
N GLY A 123 2.11 2.18 -17.17
CA GLY A 123 2.43 1.16 -18.17
C GLY A 123 2.89 -0.20 -17.62
N HIS A 124 3.22 -0.28 -16.34
CA HIS A 124 3.58 -1.52 -15.64
C HIS A 124 2.47 -2.04 -14.71
N ALA A 125 1.31 -1.39 -14.72
CA ALA A 125 0.21 -1.75 -13.85
C ALA A 125 -0.48 -3.05 -14.30
N VAL A 126 -0.90 -3.86 -13.33
CA VAL A 126 -1.75 -5.02 -13.62
C VAL A 126 -3.20 -4.57 -13.77
N THR A 127 -3.99 -5.27 -14.58
CA THR A 127 -5.42 -4.97 -14.71
C THR A 127 -6.17 -5.30 -13.39
N PRO A 128 -7.28 -4.60 -13.10
CA PRO A 128 -8.12 -4.90 -11.93
C PRO A 128 -8.55 -6.36 -11.86
N ASP A 129 -8.95 -6.97 -13.00
CA ASP A 129 -9.38 -8.37 -13.06
C ASP A 129 -8.26 -9.33 -12.64
N LYS A 130 -7.05 -9.16 -13.19
CA LYS A 130 -5.88 -9.97 -12.80
C LYS A 130 -5.51 -9.78 -11.33
N ALA A 131 -5.69 -8.58 -10.79
CA ALA A 131 -5.48 -8.34 -9.37
C ALA A 131 -6.53 -9.07 -8.53
N ALA A 132 -7.82 -9.00 -8.91
CA ALA A 132 -8.93 -9.68 -8.25
C ALA A 132 -8.76 -11.20 -8.26
N GLU A 133 -8.43 -11.81 -9.41
CA GLU A 133 -8.14 -13.24 -9.52
C GLU A 133 -7.08 -13.71 -8.53
N LYS A 134 -5.95 -12.97 -8.44
CA LYS A 134 -4.87 -13.29 -7.50
C LYS A 134 -5.29 -13.14 -6.03
N ILE A 135 -6.11 -12.13 -5.74
CA ILE A 135 -6.66 -11.91 -4.39
C ILE A 135 -7.55 -13.09 -4.01
N LEU A 136 -8.53 -13.43 -4.82
CA LEU A 136 -9.46 -14.53 -4.56
C LEU A 136 -8.72 -15.87 -4.41
N ALA A 137 -7.80 -16.16 -5.32
CA ALA A 137 -6.97 -17.38 -5.24
C ALA A 137 -6.11 -17.42 -3.96
N GLY A 138 -5.60 -16.28 -3.50
CA GLY A 138 -4.82 -16.18 -2.28
C GLY A 138 -5.68 -16.38 -1.02
N VAL A 139 -6.86 -15.79 -0.99
CA VAL A 139 -7.86 -15.92 0.09
C VAL A 139 -8.34 -17.37 0.19
N ALA A 140 -8.69 -18.00 -0.92
CA ALA A 140 -9.12 -19.41 -0.95
C ALA A 140 -8.05 -20.36 -0.39
N ARG A 141 -6.76 -20.05 -0.58
CA ARG A 141 -5.64 -20.83 -0.05
C ARG A 141 -5.20 -20.41 1.36
N ASN A 142 -5.96 -19.57 2.03
CA ASN A 142 -5.63 -19.03 3.37
C ASN A 142 -4.23 -18.38 3.48
N ARG A 143 -3.78 -17.73 2.42
CA ARG A 143 -2.49 -17.04 2.43
C ARG A 143 -2.58 -15.75 3.25
N PHE A 144 -1.59 -15.51 4.11
CA PHE A 144 -1.53 -14.26 4.85
C PHE A 144 -1.15 -13.08 3.93
N LEU A 145 -0.01 -13.16 3.24
CA LEU A 145 0.40 -12.14 2.27
C LEU A 145 -0.03 -12.53 0.86
N ILE A 146 -0.81 -11.66 0.23
CA ILE A 146 -1.30 -11.84 -1.14
C ILE A 146 -0.78 -10.70 -2.02
N TYR A 147 0.16 -11.02 -2.91
CA TYR A 147 0.74 -10.06 -3.84
C TYR A 147 -0.01 -10.08 -5.18
N THR A 148 -0.33 -8.90 -5.71
CA THR A 148 -0.95 -8.79 -7.04
C THR A 148 0.08 -8.87 -8.18
N SER A 149 1.39 -8.67 -7.86
CA SER A 149 2.47 -8.73 -8.84
C SER A 149 3.74 -9.35 -8.24
N ARG A 150 4.57 -9.99 -9.08
CA ARG A 150 5.78 -10.69 -8.63
C ARG A 150 6.92 -9.75 -8.25
N ASP A 151 6.98 -8.59 -8.87
CA ASP A 151 7.98 -7.54 -8.61
C ASP A 151 7.90 -7.04 -7.16
N ILE A 152 6.69 -6.85 -6.61
CA ILE A 152 6.50 -6.45 -5.20
C ILE A 152 6.95 -7.54 -4.25
N GLN A 153 6.66 -8.80 -4.57
CA GLN A 153 7.14 -9.93 -3.78
C GLN A 153 8.68 -9.98 -3.75
N ALA A 154 9.31 -9.83 -4.92
CA ALA A 154 10.77 -9.81 -5.05
C ALA A 154 11.39 -8.60 -4.31
N LEU A 155 10.79 -7.41 -4.47
CA LEU A 155 11.27 -6.20 -3.80
C LEU A 155 11.17 -6.31 -2.27
N TYR A 156 10.11 -6.93 -1.76
CA TYR A 156 9.98 -7.16 -0.33
C TYR A 156 10.99 -8.19 0.19
N ALA A 157 11.23 -9.27 -0.54
CA ALA A 157 12.28 -10.24 -0.21
C ALA A 157 13.67 -9.56 -0.21
N PHE A 158 13.96 -8.75 -1.22
CA PHE A 158 15.18 -7.96 -1.31
C PHE A 158 15.35 -7.02 -0.11
N LYS A 159 14.31 -6.29 0.30
CA LYS A 159 14.33 -5.47 1.51
C LYS A 159 14.65 -6.29 2.76
N ARG A 160 14.06 -7.48 2.88
CA ARG A 160 14.18 -8.32 4.08
C ARG A 160 15.59 -8.90 4.26
N PHE A 161 16.23 -9.31 3.17
CA PHE A 161 17.52 -10.02 3.18
C PHE A 161 18.69 -9.16 2.73
N GLY A 162 18.46 -7.99 2.13
CA GLY A 162 19.47 -7.11 1.57
C GLY A 162 19.30 -5.65 2.00
N TRP A 163 19.34 -5.34 3.30
CA TRP A 163 19.08 -3.99 3.81
C TRP A 163 19.96 -2.91 3.17
N LEU A 164 21.28 -3.15 3.05
CA LEU A 164 22.20 -2.14 2.50
C LEU A 164 21.93 -1.84 1.01
N PRO A 165 21.88 -2.83 0.09
CA PRO A 165 21.53 -2.57 -1.30
C PRO A 165 20.10 -2.04 -1.46
N TYR A 166 19.15 -2.44 -0.61
CA TYR A 166 17.82 -1.85 -0.59
C TYR A 166 17.87 -0.35 -0.29
N SER A 167 18.64 0.06 0.72
CA SER A 167 18.77 1.48 1.10
C SER A 167 19.40 2.31 -0.02
N VAL A 168 20.41 1.79 -0.72
CA VAL A 168 21.01 2.44 -1.90
C VAL A 168 19.97 2.59 -3.01
N THR A 169 19.21 1.54 -3.30
CA THR A 169 18.13 1.56 -4.31
C THR A 169 17.08 2.62 -3.97
N MET A 170 16.62 2.70 -2.71
CA MET A 170 15.63 3.69 -2.31
C MET A 170 16.15 5.14 -2.37
N LYS A 171 17.43 5.36 -2.13
CA LYS A 171 18.08 6.67 -2.38
C LYS A 171 18.01 7.05 -3.85
N GLN A 172 18.34 6.12 -4.76
CA GLN A 172 18.24 6.35 -6.21
C GLN A 172 16.80 6.62 -6.66
N VAL A 173 15.83 5.84 -6.17
CA VAL A 173 14.40 6.06 -6.43
C VAL A 173 13.98 7.45 -5.95
N ASN A 174 14.43 7.90 -4.77
CA ASN A 174 14.13 9.24 -4.28
C ASN A 174 14.70 10.35 -5.19
N VAL A 175 15.93 10.18 -5.67
CA VAL A 175 16.54 11.12 -6.64
C VAL A 175 15.73 11.17 -7.94
N LEU A 176 15.29 10.01 -8.45
CA LEU A 176 14.46 9.95 -9.66
C LEU A 176 13.11 10.65 -9.46
N PHE A 177 12.43 10.43 -8.33
CA PHE A 177 11.17 11.11 -7.99
C PHE A 177 11.38 12.61 -7.88
N THR A 178 12.41 13.05 -7.17
CA THR A 178 12.73 14.47 -7.02
C THR A 178 12.97 15.15 -8.38
N ARG A 179 13.72 14.51 -9.26
CA ARG A 179 13.97 15.03 -10.61
C ARG A 179 12.73 15.04 -11.51
N ALA A 180 11.83 14.09 -11.33
CA ALA A 180 10.63 13.94 -12.15
C ALA A 180 9.48 14.84 -11.70
N LEU A 181 9.35 15.07 -10.38
CA LEU A 181 8.19 15.70 -9.77
C LEU A 181 8.44 17.14 -9.29
N LEU A 182 9.70 17.56 -9.10
CA LEU A 182 10.00 18.95 -8.79
C LEU A 182 10.34 19.75 -10.03
N PRO A 183 9.78 20.95 -10.21
CA PRO A 183 10.12 21.82 -11.36
C PRO A 183 11.61 22.17 -11.32
N ARG A 184 12.26 22.12 -12.48
CA ARG A 184 13.62 22.59 -12.68
C ARG A 184 13.64 24.11 -12.46
N GLY A 185 14.07 24.60 -11.31
CA GLY A 185 14.26 26.03 -11.10
C GLY A 185 13.97 26.63 -9.72
N ARG A 186 13.72 25.85 -8.68
CA ARG A 186 13.73 26.37 -7.31
C ARG A 186 14.84 25.66 -6.51
N LYS A 187 15.99 26.34 -6.45
CA LYS A 187 17.00 26.10 -5.41
C LYS A 187 16.50 26.68 -4.10
#